data_e3c373dc0296fa85b8d2f426bd908560
#
_entry.id   e3c373dc0296fa85b8d2f426bd908560
#
_cell.length_a   1.000
_cell.length_b   1.000
_cell.length_c   1.000
_cell.angle_alpha   90.00
_cell.angle_beta   90.00
_cell.angle_gamma   90.00
#
_symmetry.space_group_name_H-M   'P 1'
#
loop_
_entity.id
_entity.type
_entity.pdbx_description
1 polymer ?
#
loop_
_entity_poly.entity_id
_entity_poly.type
_entity_poly.pdbx_seq_one_letter_code
_entity_poly.pdbx_strand_id
1 'polypeptide(L)'
;MSSVNNSSLQLPLIPDRAEDGSSNQKEKVRTGSVIDSFAPEYRDLVRKGKSYFTSLSLFIVVVAFVVAIVVPAKAAKGGLCLLIMSVVWITELLPLSTSSLLPIFLFSFTNIMDAKQISKVFWNANTFLFSVGFLISAAVQRWGLHKRLAMNIVLTTGSNVTVLLLMIMFASWIMSMWMNNTASILCLLPVVKRFLRTVPEKHANFKKGTLLAMAYASSIGGMATIVGSLTNGVAMGVFENNFGTEFGFGEFLLIALPFSLIMLFVAWILTCIRHIWFSKSGTIEIDLEEFRNMRRELGPMKREEIIVSVYLFSLIGVWCFARSIKLALGLPFIETASIGMIFTFPLFFIPATTRKLEKIEGKVVVAENILDWSYAKTVFKWEILLIFGSGYMVAAGTMKSGFVDWAAHQIPEMPELQLVIIVAILICFMTEVISNMACINIFAPLIMQIAAIMGYDPLKFLF
;
A
#
# COMPACT_ATOMS: atom_id res chain seq x y z
N MET A 1 30.69 42.40 -36.25
CA MET A 1 30.55 43.62 -35.45
C MET A 1 29.11 43.78 -35.04
N SER A 2 28.83 43.49 -33.81
CA SER A 2 27.95 44.23 -32.88
C SER A 2 27.72 43.33 -31.66
N SER A 3 28.29 43.78 -30.58
CA SER A 3 28.23 43.23 -29.23
C SER A 3 26.80 43.25 -28.68
N VAL A 4 26.31 42.14 -28.18
CA VAL A 4 25.10 42.08 -27.35
C VAL A 4 25.54 41.87 -25.90
N ASN A 5 25.25 42.85 -25.09
CA ASN A 5 25.47 42.97 -23.67
C ASN A 5 24.92 41.80 -22.87
N ASN A 6 25.78 41.17 -22.11
CA ASN A 6 25.46 40.30 -21.00
C ASN A 6 25.15 41.14 -19.78
N SER A 7 23.91 41.54 -19.56
CA SER A 7 23.45 42.09 -18.29
C SER A 7 22.88 40.99 -17.40
N SER A 8 23.72 40.50 -16.53
CA SER A 8 23.51 39.97 -15.17
C SER A 8 22.07 39.83 -14.70
N LEU A 9 21.54 38.61 -14.76
CA LEU A 9 20.49 38.14 -13.87
C LEU A 9 21.16 37.68 -12.57
N GLN A 10 21.23 38.58 -11.60
CA GLN A 10 21.57 38.24 -10.22
C GLN A 10 20.41 37.38 -9.62
N LEU A 11 20.68 36.11 -9.37
CA LEU A 11 19.87 35.26 -8.51
C LEU A 11 19.99 35.79 -7.07
N PRO A 12 18.89 35.82 -6.27
CA PRO A 12 18.99 36.15 -4.86
C PRO A 12 19.79 35.04 -4.16
N LEU A 13 20.94 35.45 -3.60
CA LEU A 13 21.78 34.63 -2.72
C LEU A 13 20.97 34.24 -1.49
N ILE A 14 20.90 32.96 -1.24
CA ILE A 14 20.51 32.39 0.05
C ILE A 14 21.55 32.90 1.07
N PRO A 15 21.15 33.48 2.20
CA PRO A 15 22.13 33.98 3.18
C PRO A 15 22.94 32.81 3.73
N ASP A 16 24.25 32.86 3.54
CA ASP A 16 25.24 32.04 4.22
C ASP A 16 25.07 32.21 5.73
N ARG A 17 24.70 31.17 6.42
CA ARG A 17 24.84 31.08 7.87
C ARG A 17 26.34 31.07 8.18
N ALA A 18 26.77 32.06 8.92
CA ALA A 18 28.09 32.19 9.49
C ALA A 18 28.61 30.87 10.04
N GLU A 19 29.80 30.50 9.62
CA GLU A 19 30.64 29.50 10.24
C GLU A 19 31.00 29.97 11.64
N ASP A 20 30.34 29.37 12.63
CA ASP A 20 30.82 29.41 14.01
C ASP A 20 31.61 28.14 14.27
N GLY A 21 32.91 28.33 14.42
CA GLY A 21 33.86 27.26 14.60
C GLY A 21 33.75 26.61 15.97
N SER A 22 33.10 25.51 16.07
CA SER A 22 33.38 24.52 17.10
C SER A 22 32.96 23.10 16.67
N SER A 23 33.99 22.23 16.65
CA SER A 23 33.94 20.77 16.73
C SER A 23 33.10 19.98 15.69
N ASN A 24 33.84 19.46 14.71
CA ASN A 24 33.69 18.15 14.10
C ASN A 24 32.81 17.17 14.89
N GLN A 25 31.51 17.19 14.64
CA GLN A 25 30.65 16.03 14.70
C GLN A 25 29.75 16.07 13.47
N LYS A 26 30.29 15.57 12.35
CA LYS A 26 29.45 14.99 11.31
C LYS A 26 28.66 13.86 11.98
N GLU A 27 27.50 14.18 12.47
CA GLU A 27 26.50 13.22 12.84
C GLU A 27 26.14 12.45 11.56
N LYS A 28 26.93 11.40 11.28
CA LYS A 28 26.48 10.32 10.42
C LYS A 28 25.16 9.88 11.05
N VAL A 29 24.05 10.22 10.40
CA VAL A 29 22.78 9.52 10.59
C VAL A 29 23.07 8.08 10.16
N ARG A 30 23.69 7.32 11.07
CA ARG A 30 23.70 5.88 11.01
C ARG A 30 22.25 5.47 11.18
N THR A 31 21.70 4.89 10.16
CA THR A 31 20.61 3.93 10.29
C THR A 31 21.14 2.77 11.14
N GLY A 32 21.30 3.04 12.43
CA GLY A 32 21.61 2.01 13.42
C GLY A 32 20.43 1.07 13.42
N SER A 33 20.67 -0.21 13.17
CA SER A 33 19.62 -1.22 13.31
C SER A 33 19.07 -1.11 14.75
N VAL A 34 17.79 -1.44 14.98
CA VAL A 34 17.19 -1.47 16.32
C VAL A 34 18.10 -2.25 17.31
N ILE A 35 18.86 -3.22 16.80
CA ILE A 35 19.86 -3.99 17.53
C ILE A 35 20.96 -3.11 18.14
N ASP A 36 21.33 -2.00 17.49
CA ASP A 36 22.38 -1.12 18.00
C ASP A 36 21.93 -0.26 19.21
N SER A 37 20.61 -0.22 19.48
CA SER A 37 20.03 0.43 20.66
C SER A 37 20.09 -0.45 21.93
N PHE A 38 20.36 -1.75 21.82
CA PHE A 38 20.49 -2.65 22.97
C PHE A 38 21.85 -2.53 23.63
N ALA A 39 21.91 -2.89 24.94
CA ALA A 39 23.17 -3.02 25.65
C ALA A 39 24.14 -4.05 24.98
N PRO A 40 25.45 -3.85 25.00
CA PRO A 40 26.40 -4.69 24.26
C PRO A 40 26.23 -6.21 24.46
N GLU A 41 25.92 -6.63 25.69
CA GLU A 41 25.71 -8.04 26.05
C GLU A 41 24.51 -8.64 25.30
N TYR A 42 23.42 -7.88 25.13
CA TYR A 42 22.24 -8.32 24.40
C TYR A 42 22.42 -8.27 22.88
N ARG A 43 23.25 -7.36 22.37
CA ARG A 43 23.52 -7.26 20.91
C ARG A 43 24.13 -8.54 20.35
N ASP A 44 25.09 -9.10 21.03
CA ASP A 44 25.74 -10.34 20.59
C ASP A 44 24.79 -11.53 20.66
N LEU A 45 23.98 -11.60 21.70
CA LEU A 45 22.96 -12.65 21.84
C LEU A 45 21.90 -12.56 20.72
N VAL A 46 21.42 -11.36 20.43
CA VAL A 46 20.45 -11.12 19.34
C VAL A 46 21.07 -11.40 17.96
N ARG A 47 22.32 -11.00 17.72
CA ARG A 47 23.03 -11.28 16.47
C ARG A 47 23.26 -12.77 16.26
N LYS A 48 23.68 -13.49 17.29
CA LYS A 48 23.83 -14.95 17.26
C LYS A 48 22.48 -15.64 17.02
N GLY A 49 21.44 -15.25 17.77
CA GLY A 49 20.10 -15.78 17.58
C GLY A 49 19.61 -15.56 16.15
N LYS A 50 19.77 -14.35 15.59
CA LYS A 50 19.44 -14.04 14.21
C LYS A 50 20.25 -14.90 13.22
N SER A 51 21.54 -15.12 13.46
CA SER A 51 22.39 -15.95 12.61
C SER A 51 21.93 -17.41 12.59
N TYR A 52 21.66 -17.99 13.77
CA TYR A 52 21.14 -19.36 13.88
C TYR A 52 19.77 -19.51 13.17
N PHE A 53 18.87 -18.57 13.39
CA PHE A 53 17.56 -18.56 12.77
C PHE A 53 17.66 -18.49 11.24
N THR A 54 18.52 -17.60 10.72
CA THR A 54 18.79 -17.49 9.28
C THR A 54 19.39 -18.78 8.71
N SER A 55 20.36 -19.39 9.41
CA SER A 55 20.99 -20.62 8.97
C SER A 55 19.99 -21.80 8.96
N LEU A 56 19.14 -21.90 9.99
CA LEU A 56 18.09 -22.92 10.04
C LEU A 56 17.06 -22.74 8.93
N SER A 57 16.63 -21.50 8.69
CA SER A 57 15.68 -21.20 7.60
C SER A 57 16.27 -21.54 6.24
N LEU A 58 17.53 -21.21 5.98
CA LEU A 58 18.23 -21.55 4.75
C LEU A 58 18.35 -23.08 4.60
N PHE A 59 18.67 -23.79 5.66
CA PHE A 59 18.75 -25.26 5.66
C PHE A 59 17.39 -25.87 5.29
N ILE A 60 16.29 -25.40 5.92
CA ILE A 60 14.92 -25.87 5.60
C ILE A 60 14.61 -25.62 4.13
N VAL A 61 14.91 -24.46 3.60
CA VAL A 61 14.67 -24.07 2.18
C VAL A 61 15.43 -25.00 1.24
N VAL A 62 16.71 -25.24 1.50
CA VAL A 62 17.56 -26.11 0.65
C VAL A 62 17.06 -27.56 0.69
N VAL A 63 16.78 -28.09 1.87
CA VAL A 63 16.28 -29.46 2.01
C VAL A 63 14.92 -29.62 1.34
N ALA A 64 13.98 -28.67 1.57
CA ALA A 64 12.67 -28.68 0.93
C ALA A 64 12.78 -28.62 -0.59
N PHE A 65 13.71 -27.83 -1.14
CA PHE A 65 13.93 -27.72 -2.57
C PHE A 65 14.46 -29.02 -3.18
N VAL A 66 15.49 -29.62 -2.56
CA VAL A 66 16.02 -30.92 -2.99
C VAL A 66 14.93 -31.99 -2.98
N VAL A 67 14.15 -32.06 -1.89
CA VAL A 67 13.04 -33.02 -1.76
C VAL A 67 11.96 -32.73 -2.83
N ALA A 68 11.64 -31.47 -3.10
CA ALA A 68 10.66 -31.10 -4.13
C ALA A 68 11.05 -31.54 -5.55
N ILE A 69 12.35 -31.62 -5.87
CA ILE A 69 12.83 -32.14 -7.15
C ILE A 69 12.64 -33.66 -7.22
N VAL A 70 12.95 -34.37 -6.14
CA VAL A 70 13.01 -35.85 -6.11
C VAL A 70 11.64 -36.49 -5.93
N VAL A 71 10.75 -35.89 -5.14
CA VAL A 71 9.43 -36.46 -4.83
C VAL A 71 8.59 -36.62 -6.12
N PRO A 72 8.01 -37.80 -6.39
CA PRO A 72 7.22 -38.02 -7.62
C PRO A 72 5.84 -37.38 -7.59
N ALA A 73 5.20 -37.26 -6.40
CA ALA A 73 3.87 -36.72 -6.25
C ALA A 73 3.79 -35.23 -6.50
N LYS A 74 3.01 -34.81 -7.50
CA LYS A 74 2.89 -33.39 -7.88
C LYS A 74 2.35 -32.51 -6.73
N ALA A 75 1.35 -33.01 -5.99
CA ALA A 75 0.81 -32.30 -4.84
C ALA A 75 1.87 -32.02 -3.77
N ALA A 76 2.72 -32.99 -3.46
CA ALA A 76 3.82 -32.82 -2.52
C ALA A 76 4.83 -31.78 -3.03
N LYS A 77 5.14 -31.75 -4.33
CA LYS A 77 5.98 -30.72 -4.94
C LYS A 77 5.40 -29.31 -4.75
N GLY A 78 4.11 -29.15 -5.00
CA GLY A 78 3.41 -27.87 -4.80
C GLY A 78 3.42 -27.42 -3.34
N GLY A 79 3.15 -28.32 -2.41
CA GLY A 79 3.23 -28.05 -0.96
C GLY A 79 4.64 -27.66 -0.50
N LEU A 80 5.68 -28.32 -1.03
CA LEU A 80 7.07 -27.97 -0.71
C LEU A 80 7.46 -26.61 -1.31
N CYS A 81 7.02 -26.28 -2.52
CA CYS A 81 7.22 -24.93 -3.09
C CYS A 81 6.54 -23.87 -2.23
N LEU A 82 5.30 -24.11 -1.78
CA LEU A 82 4.60 -23.20 -0.87
C LEU A 82 5.33 -23.07 0.46
N LEU A 83 5.82 -24.17 1.05
CA LEU A 83 6.60 -24.16 2.27
C LEU A 83 7.87 -23.33 2.13
N ILE A 84 8.60 -23.48 1.03
CA ILE A 84 9.80 -22.67 0.73
C ILE A 84 9.45 -21.18 0.69
N MET A 85 8.41 -20.82 -0.06
CA MET A 85 7.96 -19.42 -0.17
C MET A 85 7.52 -18.88 1.20
N SER A 86 6.75 -19.66 1.95
CA SER A 86 6.29 -19.28 3.30
C SER A 86 7.47 -19.05 4.24
N VAL A 87 8.44 -19.96 4.29
CA VAL A 87 9.64 -19.81 5.13
C VAL A 87 10.41 -18.55 4.74
N VAL A 88 10.66 -18.33 3.45
CA VAL A 88 11.42 -17.15 2.98
C VAL A 88 10.69 -15.84 3.29
N TRP A 89 9.36 -15.80 3.15
CA TRP A 89 8.57 -14.60 3.44
C TRP A 89 8.36 -14.34 4.93
N ILE A 90 8.12 -15.39 5.73
CA ILE A 90 7.94 -15.25 7.18
C ILE A 90 9.25 -14.86 7.88
N THR A 91 10.36 -15.45 7.44
CA THR A 91 11.66 -15.20 8.06
C THR A 91 12.39 -13.98 7.50
N GLU A 92 11.83 -13.37 6.43
CA GLU A 92 12.49 -12.28 5.68
C GLU A 92 13.94 -12.62 5.30
N LEU A 93 14.18 -13.90 4.98
CA LEU A 93 15.51 -14.40 4.58
C LEU A 93 16.09 -13.61 3.41
N LEU A 94 15.22 -13.20 2.50
CA LEU A 94 15.50 -12.31 1.38
C LEU A 94 14.49 -11.14 1.40
N PRO A 95 14.88 -9.95 0.90
CA PRO A 95 13.92 -8.87 0.68
C PRO A 95 12.73 -9.37 -0.13
N LEU A 96 11.52 -8.90 0.20
CA LEU A 96 10.26 -9.38 -0.38
C LEU A 96 10.26 -9.28 -1.91
N SER A 97 10.84 -8.22 -2.47
CA SER A 97 11.01 -8.03 -3.92
C SER A 97 11.91 -9.09 -4.56
N THR A 98 13.02 -9.44 -3.92
CA THR A 98 13.96 -10.46 -4.42
C THR A 98 13.35 -11.86 -4.31
N SER A 99 12.73 -12.18 -3.18
CA SER A 99 12.08 -13.48 -2.96
C SER A 99 10.89 -13.69 -3.89
N SER A 100 10.28 -12.63 -4.40
CA SER A 100 9.19 -12.68 -5.37
C SER A 100 9.60 -13.26 -6.73
N LEU A 101 10.89 -13.40 -7.01
CA LEU A 101 11.38 -14.07 -8.20
C LEU A 101 11.56 -15.59 -8.02
N LEU A 102 11.57 -16.07 -6.77
CA LEU A 102 11.76 -17.51 -6.48
C LEU A 102 10.72 -18.43 -7.15
N PRO A 103 9.41 -18.10 -7.18
CA PRO A 103 8.41 -18.98 -7.80
C PRO A 103 8.71 -19.26 -9.27
N ILE A 104 9.38 -18.34 -9.99
CA ILE A 104 9.72 -18.50 -11.40
C ILE A 104 10.53 -19.76 -11.62
N PHE A 105 11.56 -19.99 -10.81
CA PHE A 105 12.36 -21.20 -10.95
C PHE A 105 11.81 -22.39 -10.14
N LEU A 106 11.20 -22.17 -8.98
CA LEU A 106 10.64 -23.26 -8.16
C LEU A 106 9.62 -24.10 -8.94
N PHE A 107 8.63 -23.44 -9.56
CA PHE A 107 7.59 -24.13 -10.31
C PHE A 107 8.09 -24.69 -11.65
N SER A 108 9.15 -24.10 -12.20
CA SER A 108 9.81 -24.62 -13.41
C SER A 108 10.64 -25.88 -13.09
N PHE A 109 11.55 -25.82 -12.10
CA PHE A 109 12.41 -26.94 -11.73
C PHE A 109 11.65 -28.13 -11.14
N THR A 110 10.52 -27.90 -10.51
CA THR A 110 9.62 -28.96 -10.01
C THR A 110 8.71 -29.55 -11.12
N ASN A 111 8.79 -29.00 -12.33
CA ASN A 111 8.00 -29.43 -13.48
C ASN A 111 6.49 -29.31 -13.29
N ILE A 112 6.06 -28.27 -12.54
CA ILE A 112 4.64 -27.95 -12.32
C ILE A 112 4.14 -27.01 -13.41
N MET A 113 4.94 -26.00 -13.79
CA MET A 113 4.59 -24.99 -14.79
C MET A 113 5.75 -24.78 -15.78
N ASP A 114 5.43 -24.64 -17.06
CA ASP A 114 6.40 -24.22 -18.09
C ASP A 114 6.59 -22.70 -18.14
N ALA A 115 7.64 -22.25 -18.82
CA ALA A 115 8.00 -20.82 -18.89
C ALA A 115 6.88 -19.96 -19.49
N LYS A 116 6.08 -20.46 -20.44
CA LYS A 116 4.98 -19.73 -21.09
C LYS A 116 3.82 -19.51 -20.10
N GLN A 117 3.52 -20.52 -19.31
CA GLN A 117 2.50 -20.45 -18.26
C GLN A 117 2.93 -19.49 -17.15
N ILE A 118 4.19 -19.59 -16.73
CA ILE A 118 4.80 -18.71 -15.73
C ILE A 118 4.69 -17.25 -16.16
N SER A 119 5.12 -16.90 -17.38
CA SER A 119 5.09 -15.52 -17.86
C SER A 119 3.68 -14.96 -17.98
N LYS A 120 2.71 -15.79 -18.40
CA LYS A 120 1.29 -15.38 -18.50
C LYS A 120 0.65 -15.11 -17.15
N VAL A 121 0.97 -15.91 -16.13
CA VAL A 121 0.43 -15.76 -14.78
C VAL A 121 1.11 -14.62 -14.04
N PHE A 122 2.44 -14.51 -14.16
CA PHE A 122 3.22 -13.50 -13.44
C PHE A 122 2.85 -12.07 -13.87
N TRP A 123 2.53 -11.87 -15.14
CA TRP A 123 2.26 -10.56 -15.72
C TRP A 123 0.84 -10.53 -16.32
N ASN A 124 -0.15 -10.20 -15.50
CA ASN A 124 -1.57 -10.24 -15.85
C ASN A 124 -2.24 -8.85 -15.88
N ALA A 125 -3.52 -8.79 -16.26
CA ALA A 125 -4.30 -7.56 -16.37
C ALA A 125 -4.34 -6.73 -15.07
N ASN A 126 -4.41 -7.39 -13.90
CA ASN A 126 -4.43 -6.71 -12.60
C ASN A 126 -3.12 -5.98 -12.30
N THR A 127 -1.98 -6.51 -12.76
CA THR A 127 -0.68 -5.82 -12.66
C THR A 127 -0.72 -4.47 -13.39
N PHE A 128 -1.37 -4.38 -14.54
CA PHE A 128 -1.56 -3.12 -15.26
C PHE A 128 -2.55 -2.19 -14.58
N LEU A 129 -3.63 -2.72 -13.97
CA LEU A 129 -4.58 -1.91 -13.21
C LEU A 129 -3.89 -1.16 -12.06
N PHE A 130 -3.01 -1.85 -11.33
CA PHE A 130 -2.20 -1.22 -10.28
C PHE A 130 -1.21 -0.20 -10.81
N SER A 131 -0.63 -0.44 -11.98
CA SER A 131 0.24 0.54 -12.63
C SER A 131 -0.50 1.85 -12.91
N VAL A 132 -1.75 1.78 -13.38
CA VAL A 132 -2.63 2.96 -13.53
C VAL A 132 -2.85 3.67 -12.20
N GLY A 133 -3.21 2.92 -11.14
CA GLY A 133 -3.40 3.46 -9.80
C GLY A 133 -2.16 4.19 -9.27
N PHE A 134 -0.97 3.65 -9.49
CA PHE A 134 0.29 4.32 -9.11
C PHE A 134 0.55 5.59 -9.91
N LEU A 135 0.28 5.60 -11.20
CA LEU A 135 0.50 6.78 -12.03
C LEU A 135 -0.42 7.93 -11.64
N ILE A 136 -1.70 7.68 -11.44
CA ILE A 136 -2.63 8.73 -11.00
C ILE A 136 -2.29 9.20 -9.57
N SER A 137 -1.92 8.29 -8.67
CA SER A 137 -1.45 8.62 -7.32
C SER A 137 -0.18 9.49 -7.35
N ALA A 138 0.75 9.22 -8.26
CA ALA A 138 1.94 10.05 -8.47
C ALA A 138 1.56 11.48 -8.88
N ALA A 139 0.61 11.66 -9.79
CA ALA A 139 0.13 12.99 -10.18
C ALA A 139 -0.54 13.72 -9.01
N VAL A 140 -1.39 13.05 -8.24
CA VAL A 140 -2.04 13.58 -7.01
C VAL A 140 -1.00 14.03 -5.99
N GLN A 141 0.04 13.23 -5.78
CA GLN A 141 1.14 13.54 -4.84
C GLN A 141 1.97 14.71 -5.35
N ARG A 142 2.32 14.71 -6.64
CA ARG A 142 3.14 15.75 -7.24
C ARG A 142 2.54 17.15 -7.06
N TRP A 143 1.25 17.30 -7.33
CA TRP A 143 0.58 18.59 -7.29
C TRP A 143 -0.06 18.93 -5.94
N GLY A 144 0.03 18.03 -4.97
CA GLY A 144 -0.41 18.30 -3.59
C GLY A 144 -1.91 18.36 -3.38
N LEU A 145 -2.70 17.84 -4.32
CA LEU A 145 -4.15 17.77 -4.22
C LEU A 145 -4.63 17.14 -2.90
N HIS A 146 -3.93 16.09 -2.46
CA HIS A 146 -4.19 15.39 -1.19
C HIS A 146 -4.10 16.32 0.03
N LYS A 147 -3.12 17.27 0.05
CA LYS A 147 -2.97 18.23 1.17
C LYS A 147 -4.15 19.18 1.24
N ARG A 148 -4.59 19.67 0.08
CA ARG A 148 -5.75 20.56 -0.02
C ARG A 148 -7.05 19.88 0.43
N LEU A 149 -7.27 18.63 -0.01
CA LEU A 149 -8.42 17.83 0.42
C LEU A 149 -8.42 17.64 1.95
N ALA A 150 -7.28 17.25 2.52
CA ALA A 150 -7.14 17.07 3.97
C ALA A 150 -7.42 18.36 4.75
N MET A 151 -6.87 19.51 4.30
CA MET A 151 -7.11 20.79 4.95
C MET A 151 -8.58 21.20 4.86
N ASN A 152 -9.21 21.06 3.71
CA ASN A 152 -10.62 21.40 3.55
C ASN A 152 -11.50 20.53 4.46
N ILE A 153 -11.25 19.23 4.55
CA ILE A 153 -12.00 18.32 5.43
C ILE A 153 -11.83 18.71 6.90
N VAL A 154 -10.60 18.93 7.35
CA VAL A 154 -10.33 19.30 8.75
C VAL A 154 -10.96 20.65 9.11
N LEU A 155 -10.96 21.62 8.21
CA LEU A 155 -11.53 22.94 8.44
C LEU A 155 -13.07 22.99 8.48
N THR A 156 -13.77 21.90 8.13
CA THR A 156 -15.22 21.79 8.34
C THR A 156 -15.59 21.57 9.80
N THR A 157 -14.61 21.27 10.67
CA THR A 157 -14.84 21.09 12.11
C THR A 157 -15.02 22.42 12.81
N GLY A 158 -15.90 22.42 13.83
CA GLY A 158 -15.92 23.46 14.84
C GLY A 158 -14.87 23.21 15.94
N SER A 159 -15.06 23.78 17.11
CA SER A 159 -14.17 23.60 18.28
C SER A 159 -14.32 22.25 19.00
N ASN A 160 -15.09 21.32 18.48
CA ASN A 160 -15.32 20.02 19.10
C ASN A 160 -14.17 19.05 18.82
N VAL A 161 -13.49 18.62 19.87
CA VAL A 161 -12.32 17.72 19.84
C VAL A 161 -12.63 16.37 19.19
N THR A 162 -13.78 15.78 19.47
CA THR A 162 -14.19 14.47 18.96
C THR A 162 -14.47 14.54 17.46
N VAL A 163 -15.11 15.64 17.01
CA VAL A 163 -15.38 15.89 15.60
C VAL A 163 -14.08 16.18 14.86
N LEU A 164 -13.14 16.95 15.45
CA LEU A 164 -11.84 17.19 14.86
C LEU A 164 -11.08 15.86 14.64
N LEU A 165 -11.07 14.98 15.65
CA LEU A 165 -10.44 13.67 15.53
C LEU A 165 -11.07 12.87 14.38
N LEU A 166 -12.41 12.86 14.28
CA LEU A 166 -13.10 12.18 13.17
C LEU A 166 -12.71 12.77 11.81
N MET A 167 -12.58 14.09 11.68
CA MET A 167 -12.23 14.71 10.41
C MET A 167 -10.77 14.48 10.02
N ILE A 168 -9.85 14.41 10.97
CA ILE A 168 -8.46 13.99 10.72
C ILE A 168 -8.43 12.52 10.25
N MET A 169 -9.20 11.66 10.92
CA MET A 169 -9.34 10.26 10.51
C MET A 169 -9.96 10.14 9.11
N PHE A 170 -11.03 10.90 8.85
CA PHE A 170 -11.71 10.90 7.55
C PHE A 170 -10.81 11.42 6.42
N ALA A 171 -10.00 12.44 6.68
CA ALA A 171 -9.00 12.91 5.73
C ALA A 171 -7.95 11.84 5.43
N SER A 172 -7.45 11.14 6.46
CA SER A 172 -6.51 10.04 6.30
C SER A 172 -7.12 8.86 5.54
N TRP A 173 -8.36 8.53 5.84
CA TRP A 173 -9.15 7.47 5.21
C TRP A 173 -9.37 7.72 3.72
N ILE A 174 -9.85 8.92 3.33
CA ILE A 174 -10.04 9.28 1.92
C ILE A 174 -8.71 9.26 1.15
N MET A 175 -7.64 9.77 1.75
CA MET A 175 -6.33 9.77 1.09
C MET A 175 -5.84 8.35 0.84
N SER A 176 -6.03 7.46 1.80
CA SER A 176 -5.56 6.08 1.71
C SER A 176 -6.35 5.21 0.73
N MET A 177 -7.53 5.63 0.29
CA MET A 177 -8.27 4.98 -0.79
C MET A 177 -7.52 5.03 -2.13
N TRP A 178 -6.67 6.04 -2.36
CA TRP A 178 -6.01 6.33 -3.64
C TRP A 178 -4.49 6.30 -3.57
N MET A 179 -3.94 6.14 -2.38
CA MET A 179 -2.52 6.09 -2.10
C MET A 179 -2.26 4.95 -1.13
N ASN A 180 -1.06 4.42 -1.12
CA ASN A 180 -0.73 3.42 -0.12
C ASN A 180 -0.78 4.03 1.31
N ASN A 181 -1.11 3.22 2.31
CA ASN A 181 -1.35 3.64 3.69
C ASN A 181 -0.18 4.46 4.26
N THR A 182 1.07 4.02 4.03
CA THR A 182 2.27 4.72 4.49
C THR A 182 2.42 6.10 3.85
N ALA A 183 2.18 6.21 2.54
CA ALA A 183 2.25 7.49 1.84
C ALA A 183 1.18 8.46 2.34
N SER A 184 -0.05 7.99 2.57
CA SER A 184 -1.14 8.77 3.14
C SER A 184 -0.75 9.34 4.52
N ILE A 185 -0.22 8.51 5.42
CA ILE A 185 0.24 8.93 6.74
C ILE A 185 1.38 9.95 6.61
N LEU A 186 2.41 9.67 5.83
CA LEU A 186 3.56 10.55 5.67
C LEU A 186 3.19 11.92 5.10
N CYS A 187 2.17 11.98 4.25
CA CYS A 187 1.67 13.25 3.71
C CYS A 187 0.90 14.08 4.75
N LEU A 188 0.11 13.42 5.60
CA LEU A 188 -0.73 14.10 6.59
C LEU A 188 0.02 14.39 7.91
N LEU A 189 1.00 13.56 8.25
CA LEU A 189 1.75 13.63 9.51
C LEU A 189 2.39 15.01 9.80
N PRO A 190 3.07 15.70 8.85
CA PRO A 190 3.64 17.02 9.12
C PRO A 190 2.58 18.05 9.51
N VAL A 191 1.40 17.97 8.86
CA VAL A 191 0.26 18.83 9.10
C VAL A 191 -0.29 18.61 10.50
N VAL A 192 -0.58 17.35 10.85
CA VAL A 192 -1.12 16.97 12.17
C VAL A 192 -0.09 17.27 13.26
N LYS A 193 1.21 17.00 13.05
CA LYS A 193 2.26 17.34 14.02
C LYS A 193 2.36 18.84 14.27
N ARG A 194 2.23 19.67 13.23
CA ARG A 194 2.27 21.13 13.37
C ARG A 194 1.10 21.59 14.27
N PHE A 195 -0.11 21.10 14.03
CA PHE A 195 -1.26 21.34 14.90
C PHE A 195 -1.03 20.81 16.33
N LEU A 196 -0.57 19.55 16.50
CA LEU A 196 -0.38 18.98 17.84
C LEU A 196 0.68 19.73 18.70
N ARG A 197 1.55 20.53 18.09
CA ARG A 197 2.48 21.41 18.84
C ARG A 197 1.76 22.54 19.56
N THR A 198 0.61 23.01 19.06
CA THR A 198 -0.19 24.05 19.70
C THR A 198 -0.97 23.52 20.89
N VAL A 199 -1.22 22.20 20.94
CA VAL A 199 -1.92 21.54 22.03
C VAL A 199 -1.01 21.41 23.26
N PRO A 200 -1.45 21.85 24.46
CA PRO A 200 -0.64 21.76 25.68
C PRO A 200 -0.24 20.33 26.05
N GLU A 201 0.92 20.16 26.73
CA GLU A 201 1.43 18.84 27.12
C GLU A 201 0.53 18.08 28.10
N LYS A 202 -0.28 18.79 28.91
CA LYS A 202 -1.29 18.16 29.78
C LYS A 202 -2.26 17.24 29.02
N HIS A 203 -2.39 17.42 27.71
CA HIS A 203 -3.22 16.61 26.80
C HIS A 203 -2.43 15.58 25.99
N ALA A 204 -1.32 15.05 26.54
CA ALA A 204 -0.47 14.06 25.85
C ALA A 204 -1.24 12.82 25.37
N ASN A 205 -2.29 12.39 26.09
CA ASN A 205 -3.14 11.28 25.66
C ASN A 205 -3.88 11.57 24.36
N PHE A 206 -4.41 12.80 24.21
CA PHE A 206 -5.03 13.24 22.95
C PHE A 206 -4.02 13.27 21.81
N LYS A 207 -2.80 13.81 22.03
CA LYS A 207 -1.75 13.81 21.02
C LYS A 207 -1.44 12.40 20.53
N LYS A 208 -1.25 11.44 21.44
CA LYS A 208 -1.03 10.02 21.10
C LYS A 208 -2.23 9.43 20.36
N GLY A 209 -3.43 9.66 20.87
CA GLY A 209 -4.69 9.19 20.28
C GLY A 209 -4.87 9.68 18.85
N THR A 210 -4.59 10.95 18.58
CA THR A 210 -4.70 11.53 17.23
C THR A 210 -3.74 10.87 16.23
N LEU A 211 -2.50 10.63 16.64
CA LEU A 211 -1.51 9.95 15.76
C LEU A 211 -1.88 8.49 15.48
N LEU A 212 -2.34 7.77 16.51
CA LEU A 212 -2.81 6.39 16.36
C LEU A 212 -4.08 6.32 15.48
N ALA A 213 -5.06 7.22 15.75
CA ALA A 213 -6.29 7.30 14.97
C ALA A 213 -6.03 7.56 13.48
N MET A 214 -5.09 8.44 13.17
CA MET A 214 -4.68 8.72 11.79
C MET A 214 -4.09 7.47 11.13
N ALA A 215 -3.28 6.68 11.85
CA ALA A 215 -2.68 5.45 11.35
C ALA A 215 -3.75 4.37 11.09
N TYR A 216 -4.65 4.15 12.05
CA TYR A 216 -5.79 3.23 11.88
C TYR A 216 -6.70 3.64 10.72
N ALA A 217 -7.04 4.93 10.64
CA ALA A 217 -7.88 5.44 9.56
C ALA A 217 -7.24 5.26 8.18
N SER A 218 -5.92 5.40 8.08
CA SER A 218 -5.20 5.12 6.84
C SER A 218 -5.28 3.64 6.45
N SER A 219 -5.08 2.72 7.38
CA SER A 219 -5.22 1.29 7.11
C SER A 219 -6.64 0.91 6.70
N ILE A 220 -7.63 1.45 7.41
CA ILE A 220 -9.06 1.23 7.11
C ILE A 220 -9.43 1.83 5.74
N GLY A 221 -8.90 3.01 5.41
CA GLY A 221 -9.14 3.64 4.10
C GLY A 221 -8.58 2.82 2.94
N GLY A 222 -7.42 2.19 3.13
CA GLY A 222 -6.83 1.30 2.17
C GLY A 222 -7.69 0.08 1.82
N MET A 223 -8.58 -0.35 2.72
CA MET A 223 -9.50 -1.46 2.46
C MET A 223 -10.65 -1.06 1.51
N ALA A 224 -10.98 0.22 1.39
CA ALA A 224 -12.17 0.69 0.70
C ALA A 224 -12.13 0.55 -0.83
N THR A 225 -10.94 0.47 -1.44
CA THR A 225 -10.78 0.35 -2.89
C THR A 225 -9.73 -0.69 -3.25
N ILE A 226 -9.80 -1.25 -4.46
CA ILE A 226 -8.80 -2.20 -4.95
C ILE A 226 -7.40 -1.58 -4.93
N VAL A 227 -7.25 -0.33 -5.34
CA VAL A 227 -5.94 0.35 -5.44
C VAL A 227 -5.44 0.94 -4.12
N GLY A 228 -6.28 1.04 -3.09
CA GLY A 228 -5.94 1.61 -1.78
C GLY A 228 -4.98 0.73 -0.99
N SER A 229 -5.09 -0.60 -1.13
CA SER A 229 -4.16 -1.55 -0.52
C SER A 229 -3.65 -2.56 -1.53
N LEU A 230 -2.36 -2.86 -1.43
CA LEU A 230 -1.71 -3.87 -2.27
C LEU A 230 -2.29 -5.27 -2.05
N THR A 231 -2.70 -5.57 -0.83
CA THR A 231 -3.33 -6.85 -0.46
C THR A 231 -4.64 -7.08 -1.21
N ASN A 232 -5.47 -6.04 -1.35
CA ASN A 232 -6.73 -6.12 -2.09
C ASN A 232 -6.49 -6.58 -3.54
N GLY A 233 -5.45 -6.02 -4.17
CA GLY A 233 -5.13 -6.39 -5.53
C GLY A 233 -4.61 -7.79 -5.71
N VAL A 234 -3.81 -8.27 -4.78
CA VAL A 234 -3.39 -9.68 -4.79
C VAL A 234 -4.61 -10.58 -4.65
N ALA A 235 -5.46 -10.32 -3.67
CA ALA A 235 -6.66 -11.12 -3.42
C ALA A 235 -7.59 -11.14 -4.64
N MET A 236 -7.85 -9.99 -5.25
CA MET A 236 -8.65 -9.88 -6.48
C MET A 236 -8.03 -10.64 -7.64
N GLY A 237 -6.72 -10.45 -7.88
CA GLY A 237 -6.06 -11.15 -8.97
C GLY A 237 -5.99 -12.67 -8.76
N VAL A 238 -5.86 -13.14 -7.53
CA VAL A 238 -5.96 -14.57 -7.19
C VAL A 238 -7.37 -15.07 -7.48
N PHE A 239 -8.40 -14.33 -7.08
CA PHE A 239 -9.79 -14.68 -7.35
C PHE A 239 -10.07 -14.79 -8.86
N GLU A 240 -9.75 -13.76 -9.63
CA GLU A 240 -9.98 -13.74 -11.07
C GLU A 240 -9.21 -14.83 -11.82
N ASN A 241 -7.94 -15.04 -11.47
CA ASN A 241 -7.13 -16.08 -12.11
C ASN A 241 -7.62 -17.49 -11.81
N ASN A 242 -8.20 -17.73 -10.63
CA ASN A 242 -8.62 -19.04 -10.20
C ASN A 242 -10.05 -19.38 -10.64
N PHE A 243 -10.94 -18.40 -10.65
CA PHE A 243 -12.37 -18.62 -10.91
C PHE A 243 -12.84 -18.06 -12.26
N GLY A 244 -11.96 -17.35 -12.99
CA GLY A 244 -12.27 -16.81 -14.32
C GLY A 244 -13.38 -15.75 -14.33
N THR A 245 -13.78 -15.25 -13.17
CA THR A 245 -14.83 -14.26 -13.01
C THR A 245 -14.19 -12.90 -12.76
N GLU A 246 -14.39 -11.94 -13.68
CA GLU A 246 -13.98 -10.56 -13.44
C GLU A 246 -14.85 -9.97 -12.32
N PHE A 247 -14.21 -9.48 -11.29
CA PHE A 247 -14.84 -8.71 -10.22
C PHE A 247 -14.43 -7.24 -10.35
N GLY A 248 -15.38 -6.42 -10.80
CA GLY A 248 -15.10 -5.05 -11.21
C GLY A 248 -14.74 -4.13 -10.04
N PHE A 249 -14.01 -3.05 -10.34
CA PHE A 249 -13.67 -2.02 -9.36
C PHE A 249 -14.91 -1.46 -8.65
N GLY A 250 -16.01 -1.23 -9.38
CA GLY A 250 -17.27 -0.73 -8.81
C GLY A 250 -17.94 -1.75 -7.89
N GLU A 251 -17.91 -3.03 -8.24
CA GLU A 251 -18.46 -4.11 -7.42
C GLU A 251 -17.69 -4.24 -6.10
N PHE A 252 -16.37 -4.18 -6.15
CA PHE A 252 -15.52 -4.14 -4.96
C PHE A 252 -15.84 -2.92 -4.08
N LEU A 253 -15.93 -1.74 -4.69
CA LEU A 253 -16.20 -0.49 -3.98
C LEU A 253 -17.56 -0.54 -3.25
N LEU A 254 -18.60 -1.11 -3.87
CA LEU A 254 -19.94 -1.20 -3.29
C LEU A 254 -19.96 -2.05 -1.99
N ILE A 255 -19.08 -3.02 -1.87
CA ILE A 255 -18.98 -3.87 -0.68
C ILE A 255 -17.98 -3.28 0.33
N ALA A 256 -16.78 -2.96 -0.13
CA ALA A 256 -15.67 -2.58 0.72
C ALA A 256 -15.83 -1.16 1.33
N LEU A 257 -16.42 -0.21 0.58
CA LEU A 257 -16.59 1.16 1.05
C LEU A 257 -17.51 1.27 2.27
N PRO A 258 -18.73 0.70 2.27
CA PRO A 258 -19.60 0.73 3.45
C PRO A 258 -18.96 0.04 4.67
N PHE A 259 -18.33 -1.12 4.45
CA PHE A 259 -17.63 -1.84 5.50
C PHE A 259 -16.49 -1.02 6.10
N SER A 260 -15.64 -0.46 5.25
CA SER A 260 -14.54 0.42 5.64
C SER A 260 -15.04 1.66 6.41
N LEU A 261 -16.17 2.25 5.98
CA LEU A 261 -16.77 3.39 6.68
C LEU A 261 -17.27 3.01 8.09
N ILE A 262 -17.93 1.86 8.24
CA ILE A 262 -18.36 1.33 9.55
C ILE A 262 -17.12 1.14 10.44
N MET A 263 -16.05 0.51 9.93
CA MET A 263 -14.83 0.30 10.68
C MET A 263 -14.15 1.61 11.08
N LEU A 264 -14.22 2.65 10.23
CA LEU A 264 -13.73 3.99 10.57
C LEU A 264 -14.46 4.57 11.80
N PHE A 265 -15.80 4.47 11.83
CA PHE A 265 -16.59 4.95 12.96
C PHE A 265 -16.31 4.14 14.23
N VAL A 266 -16.18 2.82 14.15
CA VAL A 266 -15.80 1.97 15.28
C VAL A 266 -14.43 2.38 15.82
N ALA A 267 -13.43 2.52 14.96
CA ALA A 267 -12.09 2.96 15.35
C ALA A 267 -12.09 4.37 15.98
N TRP A 268 -12.89 5.27 15.44
CA TRP A 268 -13.09 6.61 16.01
C TRP A 268 -13.67 6.55 17.41
N ILE A 269 -14.77 5.81 17.61
CA ILE A 269 -15.42 5.64 18.93
C ILE A 269 -14.44 5.07 19.94
N LEU A 270 -13.74 3.99 19.60
CA LEU A 270 -12.74 3.35 20.47
C LEU A 270 -11.59 4.31 20.84
N THR A 271 -11.14 5.11 19.88
CA THR A 271 -10.09 6.11 20.13
C THR A 271 -10.61 7.24 21.02
N CYS A 272 -11.86 7.70 20.81
CA CYS A 272 -12.50 8.70 21.69
C CYS A 272 -12.65 8.17 23.12
N ILE A 273 -13.14 6.95 23.29
CA ILE A 273 -13.24 6.28 24.59
C ILE A 273 -11.88 6.28 25.29
N ARG A 274 -10.85 5.78 24.62
CA ARG A 274 -9.53 5.54 25.23
C ARG A 274 -8.73 6.81 25.48
N HIS A 275 -8.82 7.81 24.60
CA HIS A 275 -7.89 8.93 24.59
C HIS A 275 -8.53 10.30 24.86
N ILE A 276 -9.87 10.42 24.78
CA ILE A 276 -10.58 11.67 25.01
C ILE A 276 -11.51 11.55 26.23
N TRP A 277 -12.52 10.67 26.16
CA TRP A 277 -13.60 10.63 27.15
C TRP A 277 -13.16 10.16 28.53
N PHE A 278 -12.29 9.17 28.60
CA PHE A 278 -11.71 8.68 29.86
C PHE A 278 -10.37 9.35 30.22
N SER A 279 -9.99 10.39 29.48
CA SER A 279 -8.77 11.16 29.81
C SER A 279 -9.07 12.15 30.93
N LYS A 280 -8.29 12.10 32.03
CA LYS A 280 -8.36 13.02 33.14
C LYS A 280 -7.84 14.44 32.83
N SER A 281 -7.55 14.75 31.59
CA SER A 281 -6.82 15.96 31.18
C SER A 281 -7.67 17.23 31.10
N GLY A 282 -8.98 17.17 31.40
CA GLY A 282 -9.89 18.31 31.31
C GLY A 282 -10.29 18.68 29.87
N THR A 283 -10.98 19.82 29.73
CA THR A 283 -11.40 20.32 28.42
C THR A 283 -10.21 20.70 27.55
N ILE A 284 -10.23 20.26 26.29
CA ILE A 284 -9.21 20.59 25.28
C ILE A 284 -9.77 21.74 24.45
N GLU A 285 -9.14 22.90 24.56
CA GLU A 285 -9.40 24.03 23.67
C GLU A 285 -8.65 23.83 22.36
N ILE A 286 -9.37 23.86 21.25
CA ILE A 286 -8.82 23.69 19.91
C ILE A 286 -8.72 25.03 19.23
N ASP A 287 -7.51 25.39 18.85
CA ASP A 287 -7.27 26.46 17.91
C ASP A 287 -7.04 25.90 16.49
N LEU A 288 -7.97 26.19 15.59
CA LEU A 288 -7.89 25.81 14.18
C LEU A 288 -7.10 26.82 13.33
N GLU A 289 -6.57 27.89 13.93
CA GLU A 289 -5.86 28.92 13.18
C GLU A 289 -4.64 28.36 12.44
N GLU A 290 -3.99 27.36 13.04
CA GLU A 290 -2.87 26.67 12.41
C GLU A 290 -3.29 25.96 11.09
N PHE A 291 -4.44 25.29 11.07
CA PHE A 291 -4.98 24.68 9.85
C PHE A 291 -5.42 25.74 8.83
N ARG A 292 -5.99 26.87 9.29
CA ARG A 292 -6.33 28.00 8.41
C ARG A 292 -5.10 28.62 7.78
N ASN A 293 -4.03 28.78 8.54
CA ASN A 293 -2.76 29.29 8.05
C ASN A 293 -2.13 28.37 7.01
N MET A 294 -2.08 27.07 7.28
CA MET A 294 -1.63 26.06 6.31
C MET A 294 -2.50 26.05 5.04
N ARG A 295 -3.81 26.27 5.17
CA ARG A 295 -4.71 26.38 4.01
C ARG A 295 -4.46 27.66 3.21
N ARG A 296 -4.16 28.78 3.87
CA ARG A 296 -3.76 30.05 3.22
C ARG A 296 -2.43 29.91 2.51
N GLU A 297 -1.45 29.21 3.09
CA GLU A 297 -0.14 28.93 2.46
C GLU A 297 -0.28 28.15 1.14
N LEU A 298 -1.31 27.28 1.00
CA LEU A 298 -1.59 26.58 -0.25
C LEU A 298 -2.11 27.50 -1.37
N GLY A 299 -2.65 28.66 -1.02
CA GLY A 299 -3.22 29.64 -1.97
C GLY A 299 -4.43 29.09 -2.75
N PRO A 300 -4.80 29.75 -3.86
CA PRO A 300 -5.88 29.29 -4.74
C PRO A 300 -5.52 27.97 -5.41
N MET A 301 -6.55 27.26 -5.91
CA MET A 301 -6.36 26.02 -6.63
C MET A 301 -5.65 26.25 -7.96
N LYS A 302 -4.54 25.56 -8.19
CA LYS A 302 -3.74 25.69 -9.40
C LYS A 302 -4.37 24.91 -10.56
N ARG A 303 -4.05 25.32 -11.79
CA ARG A 303 -4.53 24.63 -13.00
C ARG A 303 -4.22 23.12 -12.96
N GLU A 304 -3.02 22.77 -12.53
CA GLU A 304 -2.55 21.39 -12.44
C GLU A 304 -3.36 20.58 -11.42
N GLU A 305 -3.69 21.16 -10.28
CA GLU A 305 -4.55 20.52 -9.27
C GLU A 305 -5.95 20.26 -9.83
N ILE A 306 -6.51 21.20 -10.62
CA ILE A 306 -7.81 21.05 -11.27
C ILE A 306 -7.76 19.92 -12.30
N ILE A 307 -6.74 19.90 -13.16
CA ILE A 307 -6.56 18.85 -14.17
C ILE A 307 -6.49 17.48 -13.49
N VAL A 308 -5.60 17.32 -12.50
CA VAL A 308 -5.45 16.05 -11.78
C VAL A 308 -6.76 15.64 -11.09
N SER A 309 -7.51 16.60 -10.53
CA SER A 309 -8.82 16.32 -9.91
C SER A 309 -9.82 15.80 -10.96
N VAL A 310 -9.92 16.46 -12.10
CA VAL A 310 -10.84 16.06 -13.18
C VAL A 310 -10.49 14.65 -13.67
N TYR A 311 -9.20 14.39 -13.94
CA TYR A 311 -8.78 13.06 -14.39
C TYR A 311 -9.00 11.97 -13.33
N LEU A 312 -8.73 12.26 -12.05
CA LEU A 312 -8.98 11.33 -10.95
C LEU A 312 -10.46 10.97 -10.83
N PHE A 313 -11.34 11.99 -10.72
CA PHE A 313 -12.77 11.74 -10.55
C PHE A 313 -13.42 11.11 -11.78
N SER A 314 -12.96 11.48 -12.99
CA SER A 314 -13.40 10.83 -14.23
C SER A 314 -12.98 9.36 -14.27
N LEU A 315 -11.74 9.06 -13.89
CA LEU A 315 -11.23 7.69 -13.79
C LEU A 315 -12.05 6.84 -12.82
N ILE A 316 -12.35 7.38 -11.64
CA ILE A 316 -13.19 6.72 -10.64
C ILE A 316 -14.56 6.41 -11.22
N GLY A 317 -15.21 7.42 -11.83
CA GLY A 317 -16.52 7.26 -12.43
C GLY A 317 -16.52 6.18 -13.52
N VAL A 318 -15.53 6.21 -14.41
CA VAL A 318 -15.43 5.21 -15.48
C VAL A 318 -15.12 3.81 -14.94
N TRP A 319 -14.29 3.70 -13.92
CA TRP A 319 -14.02 2.39 -13.27
C TRP A 319 -15.26 1.82 -12.57
N CYS A 320 -16.07 2.66 -11.91
CA CYS A 320 -17.31 2.21 -11.28
C CYS A 320 -18.31 1.63 -12.32
N PHE A 321 -18.32 2.18 -13.53
CA PHE A 321 -19.23 1.77 -14.60
C PHE A 321 -18.53 0.97 -15.72
N ALA A 322 -17.31 0.51 -15.51
CA ALA A 322 -16.49 -0.16 -16.55
C ALA A 322 -17.23 -1.32 -17.22
N ARG A 323 -17.92 -2.17 -16.45
CA ARG A 323 -18.71 -3.29 -16.97
C ARG A 323 -19.85 -2.83 -17.86
N SER A 324 -20.61 -1.82 -17.43
CA SER A 324 -21.71 -1.24 -18.23
C SER A 324 -21.20 -0.58 -19.50
N ILE A 325 -20.04 0.09 -19.44
CA ILE A 325 -19.40 0.73 -20.59
C ILE A 325 -18.93 -0.32 -21.60
N LYS A 326 -18.28 -1.39 -21.14
CA LYS A 326 -17.87 -2.53 -22.00
C LYS A 326 -19.04 -3.10 -22.78
N LEU A 327 -20.16 -3.35 -22.09
CA LEU A 327 -21.37 -3.90 -22.69
C LEU A 327 -22.03 -2.92 -23.69
N ALA A 328 -22.13 -1.65 -23.32
CA ALA A 328 -22.77 -0.62 -24.17
C ALA A 328 -21.99 -0.34 -25.46
N LEU A 329 -20.64 -0.39 -25.40
CA LEU A 329 -19.76 -0.16 -26.54
C LEU A 329 -19.53 -1.42 -27.39
N GLY A 330 -19.95 -2.61 -26.94
CA GLY A 330 -19.70 -3.87 -27.63
C GLY A 330 -18.20 -4.22 -27.73
N LEU A 331 -17.40 -3.81 -26.76
CA LEU A 331 -15.94 -3.97 -26.74
C LEU A 331 -15.50 -4.94 -25.64
N PRO A 332 -15.73 -6.25 -25.79
CA PRO A 332 -15.48 -7.25 -24.73
C PRO A 332 -13.99 -7.38 -24.34
N PHE A 333 -13.07 -6.98 -25.22
CA PHE A 333 -11.63 -7.09 -24.98
C PHE A 333 -11.04 -5.91 -24.20
N ILE A 334 -11.82 -4.86 -23.92
CA ILE A 334 -11.33 -3.72 -23.14
C ILE A 334 -11.30 -4.09 -21.66
N GLU A 335 -10.10 -4.17 -21.12
CA GLU A 335 -9.84 -4.38 -19.69
C GLU A 335 -9.97 -3.07 -18.90
N THR A 336 -10.33 -3.18 -17.62
CA THR A 336 -10.40 -2.03 -16.69
C THR A 336 -9.07 -1.26 -16.63
N ALA A 337 -7.94 -1.95 -16.74
CA ALA A 337 -6.62 -1.36 -16.84
C ALA A 337 -6.43 -0.52 -18.11
N SER A 338 -6.91 -1.01 -19.27
CA SER A 338 -6.82 -0.30 -20.55
C SER A 338 -7.61 1.02 -20.52
N ILE A 339 -8.81 0.99 -19.93
CA ILE A 339 -9.60 2.19 -19.69
C ILE A 339 -8.82 3.18 -18.81
N GLY A 340 -8.20 2.69 -17.74
CA GLY A 340 -7.39 3.52 -16.84
C GLY A 340 -6.22 4.20 -17.54
N MET A 341 -5.57 3.54 -18.51
CA MET A 341 -4.47 4.13 -19.27
C MET A 341 -4.92 5.33 -20.12
N ILE A 342 -6.16 5.36 -20.61
CA ILE A 342 -6.73 6.51 -21.33
C ILE A 342 -6.72 7.78 -20.44
N PHE A 343 -6.87 7.62 -19.14
CA PHE A 343 -6.86 8.73 -18.18
C PHE A 343 -5.49 9.07 -17.64
N THR A 344 -4.57 8.14 -17.59
CA THR A 344 -3.24 8.40 -17.02
C THR A 344 -2.22 8.81 -18.06
N PHE A 345 -2.30 8.25 -19.27
CA PHE A 345 -1.35 8.52 -20.35
C PHE A 345 -1.33 10.01 -20.80
N PRO A 346 -2.46 10.70 -20.97
CA PRO A 346 -2.46 12.13 -21.35
C PRO A 346 -1.73 13.03 -20.36
N LEU A 347 -1.64 12.65 -19.06
CA LEU A 347 -0.95 13.45 -18.05
C LEU A 347 0.54 13.63 -18.35
N PHE A 348 1.14 12.77 -19.17
CA PHE A 348 2.54 12.89 -19.60
C PHE A 348 2.74 13.92 -20.73
N PHE A 349 1.66 14.33 -21.39
CA PHE A 349 1.71 15.27 -22.52
C PHE A 349 1.13 16.64 -22.19
N ILE A 350 0.32 16.75 -21.13
CA ILE A 350 -0.27 18.03 -20.74
C ILE A 350 0.80 18.86 -20.03
N PRO A 351 1.20 20.04 -20.61
CA PRO A 351 2.26 20.84 -20.03
C PRO A 351 1.83 21.47 -18.69
N ALA A 352 2.76 21.46 -17.73
CA ALA A 352 2.61 22.19 -16.48
C ALA A 352 2.88 23.68 -16.72
N THR A 353 1.99 24.55 -16.23
CA THR A 353 2.16 26.00 -16.29
C THR A 353 2.86 26.54 -15.05
N THR A 354 2.72 25.85 -13.93
CA THR A 354 3.38 26.21 -12.69
C THR A 354 4.82 25.68 -12.69
N ARG A 355 5.79 26.59 -12.66
CA ARG A 355 7.20 26.20 -12.52
C ARG A 355 7.42 25.55 -11.14
N LYS A 356 7.63 24.27 -11.11
CA LYS A 356 7.88 23.49 -9.89
C LYS A 356 9.26 22.85 -9.96
N LEU A 357 10.11 23.21 -9.00
CA LEU A 357 11.42 22.58 -8.85
C LEU A 357 11.31 21.35 -7.97
N GLU A 358 11.84 20.24 -8.45
CA GLU A 358 11.82 18.96 -7.78
C GLU A 358 13.24 18.40 -7.68
N LYS A 359 13.57 17.78 -6.56
CA LYS A 359 14.85 17.10 -6.39
C LYS A 359 14.66 15.61 -6.70
N ILE A 360 15.15 15.17 -7.85
CA ILE A 360 15.05 13.80 -8.33
C ILE A 360 16.47 13.24 -8.47
N GLU A 361 16.79 12.15 -7.79
CA GLU A 361 18.12 11.51 -7.83
C GLU A 361 19.28 12.49 -7.58
N GLY A 362 19.08 13.43 -6.65
CA GLY A 362 20.10 14.45 -6.32
C GLY A 362 20.18 15.65 -7.26
N LYS A 363 19.48 15.63 -8.40
CA LYS A 363 19.41 16.73 -9.38
C LYS A 363 18.14 17.55 -9.18
N VAL A 364 18.24 18.85 -9.40
CA VAL A 364 17.07 19.75 -9.43
C VAL A 364 16.52 19.75 -10.84
N VAL A 365 15.26 19.31 -10.98
CA VAL A 365 14.55 19.19 -12.27
C VAL A 365 13.32 20.10 -12.22
N VAL A 366 12.99 20.73 -13.32
CA VAL A 366 11.74 21.50 -13.47
C VAL A 366 10.65 20.56 -13.97
N ALA A 367 9.46 20.65 -13.39
CA ALA A 367 8.29 19.93 -13.90
C ALA A 367 7.90 20.49 -15.27
N GLU A 368 7.93 19.67 -16.30
CA GLU A 368 7.57 20.07 -17.67
C GLU A 368 6.08 19.77 -17.95
N ASN A 369 5.63 18.60 -17.53
CA ASN A 369 4.25 18.14 -17.72
C ASN A 369 3.54 17.90 -16.38
N ILE A 370 2.25 17.62 -16.42
CA ILE A 370 1.47 17.21 -15.23
C ILE A 370 2.13 15.99 -14.56
N LEU A 371 2.60 15.04 -15.37
CA LEU A 371 3.38 13.90 -14.91
C LEU A 371 4.56 13.68 -15.85
N ASP A 372 5.78 13.64 -15.33
CA ASP A 372 6.99 13.27 -16.07
C ASP A 372 7.47 11.91 -15.61
N TRP A 373 8.04 11.13 -16.54
CA TRP A 373 8.54 9.80 -16.22
C TRP A 373 9.63 9.81 -15.14
N SER A 374 10.47 10.84 -15.15
CA SER A 374 11.51 11.07 -14.13
C SER A 374 10.94 11.14 -12.70
N TYR A 375 9.76 11.77 -12.54
CA TYR A 375 9.05 11.83 -11.26
C TYR A 375 8.26 10.54 -11.00
N ALA A 376 7.52 10.06 -12.01
CA ALA A 376 6.69 8.86 -11.87
C ALA A 376 7.51 7.67 -11.34
N LYS A 377 8.73 7.44 -11.88
CA LYS A 377 9.60 6.34 -11.45
C LYS A 377 10.06 6.43 -9.99
N THR A 378 10.04 7.61 -9.36
CA THR A 378 10.39 7.76 -7.94
C THR A 378 9.25 7.35 -6.99
N VAL A 379 8.02 7.46 -7.48
CA VAL A 379 6.81 7.08 -6.73
C VAL A 379 6.39 5.65 -7.07
N PHE A 380 6.61 5.25 -8.32
CA PHE A 380 6.26 3.92 -8.82
C PHE A 380 7.20 2.86 -8.28
N LYS A 381 6.67 2.02 -7.40
CA LYS A 381 7.44 0.94 -6.78
C LYS A 381 7.35 -0.33 -7.64
N TRP A 382 8.30 -0.51 -8.54
CA TRP A 382 8.41 -1.70 -9.40
C TRP A 382 8.41 -3.02 -8.62
N GLU A 383 8.98 -2.99 -7.41
CA GLU A 383 9.02 -4.12 -6.48
C GLU A 383 7.62 -4.70 -6.22
N ILE A 384 6.62 -3.84 -6.18
CA ILE A 384 5.23 -4.23 -5.91
C ILE A 384 4.67 -5.10 -7.03
N LEU A 385 5.01 -4.80 -8.28
CA LEU A 385 4.56 -5.61 -9.43
C LEU A 385 5.17 -7.02 -9.39
N LEU A 386 6.43 -7.13 -8.93
CA LEU A 386 7.07 -8.43 -8.73
C LEU A 386 6.35 -9.24 -7.62
N ILE A 387 5.98 -8.58 -6.54
CA ILE A 387 5.26 -9.21 -5.43
C ILE A 387 3.89 -9.72 -5.88
N PHE A 388 3.15 -8.97 -6.69
CA PHE A 388 1.89 -9.42 -7.27
C PHE A 388 2.09 -10.66 -8.14
N GLY A 389 3.01 -10.58 -9.10
CA GLY A 389 3.32 -11.71 -9.97
C GLY A 389 3.68 -12.98 -9.21
N SER A 390 4.44 -12.83 -8.12
CA SER A 390 4.80 -13.92 -7.21
C SER A 390 3.58 -14.55 -6.55
N GLY A 391 2.68 -13.74 -6.01
CA GLY A 391 1.44 -14.23 -5.37
C GLY A 391 0.57 -15.01 -6.35
N TYR A 392 0.36 -14.47 -7.55
CA TYR A 392 -0.39 -15.15 -8.60
C TYR A 392 0.26 -16.47 -9.02
N MET A 393 1.58 -16.52 -9.07
CA MET A 393 2.30 -17.76 -9.38
C MET A 393 2.19 -18.81 -8.30
N VAL A 394 2.31 -18.42 -7.03
CA VAL A 394 2.13 -19.33 -5.90
C VAL A 394 0.72 -19.91 -5.94
N ALA A 395 -0.29 -19.07 -6.17
CA ALA A 395 -1.68 -19.49 -6.33
C ALA A 395 -1.84 -20.52 -7.47
N ALA A 396 -1.44 -20.15 -8.68
CA ALA A 396 -1.58 -21.01 -9.85
C ALA A 396 -0.75 -22.31 -9.75
N GLY A 397 0.46 -22.23 -9.20
CA GLY A 397 1.33 -23.39 -9.04
C GLY A 397 0.83 -24.39 -8.01
N THR A 398 0.34 -23.94 -6.87
CA THR A 398 -0.24 -24.81 -5.83
C THR A 398 -1.53 -25.47 -6.30
N MET A 399 -2.38 -24.74 -7.02
CA MET A 399 -3.57 -25.32 -7.66
C MET A 399 -3.20 -26.38 -8.71
N LYS A 400 -2.34 -26.03 -9.65
CA LYS A 400 -1.96 -26.93 -10.75
C LYS A 400 -1.23 -28.18 -10.27
N SER A 401 -0.59 -28.12 -9.13
CA SER A 401 0.03 -29.29 -8.49
C SER A 401 -0.96 -30.24 -7.85
N GLY A 402 -2.22 -29.85 -7.59
CA GLY A 402 -3.21 -30.58 -6.82
C GLY A 402 -2.98 -30.52 -5.31
N PHE A 403 -2.06 -29.65 -4.83
CA PHE A 403 -1.79 -29.50 -3.40
C PHE A 403 -3.01 -28.94 -2.65
N VAL A 404 -3.66 -27.95 -3.24
CA VAL A 404 -4.82 -27.30 -2.60
C VAL A 404 -5.99 -28.27 -2.48
N ASP A 405 -6.23 -29.09 -3.50
CA ASP A 405 -7.27 -30.14 -3.46
C ASP A 405 -6.98 -31.17 -2.34
N TRP A 406 -5.71 -31.59 -2.25
CA TRP A 406 -5.29 -32.48 -1.15
C TRP A 406 -5.49 -31.81 0.21
N ALA A 407 -5.09 -30.55 0.38
CA ALA A 407 -5.23 -29.82 1.64
C ALA A 407 -6.70 -29.63 2.04
N ALA A 408 -7.57 -29.34 1.09
CA ALA A 408 -9.01 -29.16 1.33
C ALA A 408 -9.65 -30.46 1.90
N HIS A 409 -9.26 -31.62 1.39
CA HIS A 409 -9.76 -32.90 1.90
C HIS A 409 -9.26 -33.27 3.31
N GLN A 410 -8.25 -32.55 3.84
CA GLN A 410 -7.80 -32.73 5.23
C GLN A 410 -8.63 -31.91 6.23
N ILE A 411 -9.42 -30.96 5.76
CA ILE A 411 -10.23 -30.10 6.62
C ILE A 411 -11.60 -30.78 6.82
N PRO A 412 -12.06 -30.97 8.05
CA PRO A 412 -13.36 -31.54 8.32
C PRO A 412 -14.47 -30.63 7.78
N GLU A 413 -15.56 -31.25 7.34
CA GLU A 413 -16.76 -30.52 6.95
C GLU A 413 -17.27 -29.70 8.13
N MET A 414 -17.47 -28.39 7.91
CA MET A 414 -17.96 -27.46 8.92
C MET A 414 -18.85 -26.41 8.28
N PRO A 415 -19.78 -25.78 9.01
CA PRO A 415 -20.61 -24.68 8.49
C PRO A 415 -19.77 -23.51 7.97
N GLU A 416 -20.22 -22.86 6.89
CA GLU A 416 -19.53 -21.74 6.23
C GLU A 416 -19.12 -20.64 7.22
N LEU A 417 -20.05 -20.20 8.08
CA LEU A 417 -19.78 -19.16 9.08
C LEU A 417 -18.65 -19.56 10.04
N GLN A 418 -18.60 -20.84 10.45
CA GLN A 418 -17.54 -21.33 11.33
C GLN A 418 -16.18 -21.27 10.63
N LEU A 419 -16.12 -21.69 9.36
CA LEU A 419 -14.88 -21.59 8.56
C LEU A 419 -14.42 -20.14 8.41
N VAL A 420 -15.34 -19.21 8.09
CA VAL A 420 -15.04 -17.77 7.99
C VAL A 420 -14.45 -17.23 9.28
N ILE A 421 -15.06 -17.54 10.42
CA ILE A 421 -14.58 -17.08 11.73
C ILE A 421 -13.20 -17.64 12.05
N ILE A 422 -12.96 -18.92 11.82
CA ILE A 422 -11.65 -19.56 12.07
C ILE A 422 -10.59 -18.93 11.19
N VAL A 423 -10.87 -18.75 9.91
CA VAL A 423 -9.95 -18.13 8.95
C VAL A 423 -9.66 -16.68 9.34
N ALA A 424 -10.68 -15.90 9.67
CA ALA A 424 -10.51 -14.50 10.08
C ALA A 424 -9.62 -14.37 11.33
N ILE A 425 -9.84 -15.21 12.34
CA ILE A 425 -9.01 -15.25 13.56
C ILE A 425 -7.58 -15.66 13.20
N LEU A 426 -7.41 -16.72 12.41
CA LEU A 426 -6.09 -17.19 11.98
C LEU A 426 -5.30 -16.07 11.28
N ILE A 427 -5.90 -15.44 10.28
CA ILE A 427 -5.26 -14.38 9.51
C ILE A 427 -4.94 -13.18 10.40
N CYS A 428 -5.83 -12.78 11.29
CA CYS A 428 -5.63 -11.68 12.22
C CYS A 428 -4.36 -11.90 13.08
N PHE A 429 -4.18 -13.10 13.64
CA PHE A 429 -2.97 -13.41 14.42
C PHE A 429 -1.72 -13.58 13.57
N MET A 430 -1.85 -14.15 12.38
CA MET A 430 -0.71 -14.35 11.48
C MET A 430 -0.14 -13.02 10.99
N THR A 431 -0.97 -12.01 10.73
CA THR A 431 -0.49 -10.69 10.28
C THR A 431 0.24 -9.88 11.36
N GLU A 432 0.11 -10.26 12.64
CA GLU A 432 0.93 -9.68 13.71
C GLU A 432 2.40 -10.15 13.65
N VAL A 433 2.64 -11.31 13.05
CA VAL A 433 3.97 -11.95 12.98
C VAL A 433 4.62 -11.74 11.61
N ILE A 434 3.83 -11.81 10.55
CA ILE A 434 4.30 -11.72 9.16
C ILE A 434 3.70 -10.50 8.46
N SER A 435 4.33 -10.05 7.37
CA SER A 435 3.80 -8.92 6.61
C SER A 435 2.46 -9.25 5.96
N ASN A 436 1.56 -8.26 5.86
CA ASN A 436 0.25 -8.41 5.22
C ASN A 436 0.37 -8.98 3.80
N MET A 437 1.41 -8.55 3.05
CA MET A 437 1.67 -9.04 1.70
C MET A 437 2.06 -10.51 1.66
N ALA A 438 2.91 -10.95 2.58
CA ALA A 438 3.25 -12.37 2.69
C ALA A 438 2.03 -13.20 3.09
N CYS A 439 1.25 -12.69 4.05
CA CYS A 439 0.03 -13.36 4.52
C CYS A 439 -0.96 -13.59 3.37
N ILE A 440 -1.32 -12.55 2.62
CA ILE A 440 -2.29 -12.67 1.53
C ILE A 440 -1.79 -13.60 0.41
N ASN A 441 -0.51 -13.52 0.05
CA ASN A 441 0.07 -14.36 -1.00
C ASN A 441 0.09 -15.86 -0.63
N ILE A 442 0.20 -16.19 0.66
CA ILE A 442 0.19 -17.58 1.14
C ILE A 442 -1.24 -18.09 1.30
N PHE A 443 -2.07 -17.32 2.01
CA PHE A 443 -3.35 -17.82 2.49
C PHE A 443 -4.52 -17.59 1.54
N ALA A 444 -4.56 -16.49 0.76
CA ALA A 444 -5.70 -16.22 -0.10
C ALA A 444 -5.96 -17.32 -1.13
N PRO A 445 -4.96 -17.83 -1.87
CA PRO A 445 -5.22 -18.90 -2.83
C PRO A 445 -5.71 -20.20 -2.16
N LEU A 446 -5.15 -20.53 -0.98
CA LEU A 446 -5.55 -21.71 -0.24
C LEU A 446 -7.01 -21.62 0.23
N ILE A 447 -7.34 -20.52 0.91
CA ILE A 447 -8.63 -20.32 1.56
C ILE A 447 -9.75 -20.24 0.53
N MET A 448 -9.58 -19.47 -0.53
CA MET A 448 -10.58 -19.34 -1.59
C MET A 448 -10.86 -20.68 -2.29
N GLN A 449 -9.82 -21.47 -2.53
CA GLN A 449 -9.98 -22.76 -3.18
C GLN A 449 -10.59 -23.80 -2.23
N ILE A 450 -10.21 -23.80 -0.95
CA ILE A 450 -10.83 -24.64 0.07
C ILE A 450 -12.32 -24.33 0.16
N ALA A 451 -12.69 -23.04 0.20
CA ALA A 451 -14.09 -22.62 0.20
C ALA A 451 -14.85 -23.15 -1.02
N ALA A 452 -14.25 -23.03 -2.22
CA ALA A 452 -14.85 -23.52 -3.46
C ALA A 452 -15.04 -25.04 -3.46
N ILE A 453 -14.06 -25.82 -2.98
CA ILE A 453 -14.15 -27.29 -2.88
C ILE A 453 -15.23 -27.73 -1.89
N MET A 454 -15.41 -26.98 -0.80
CA MET A 454 -16.47 -27.19 0.18
C MET A 454 -17.87 -26.73 -0.30
N GLY A 455 -17.95 -26.15 -1.51
CA GLY A 455 -19.20 -25.65 -2.07
C GLY A 455 -19.64 -24.28 -1.54
N TYR A 456 -18.74 -23.54 -0.90
CA TYR A 456 -18.98 -22.19 -0.41
C TYR A 456 -18.58 -21.14 -1.44
N ASP A 457 -19.13 -19.92 -1.32
CA ASP A 457 -18.78 -18.82 -2.20
C ASP A 457 -17.39 -18.27 -1.82
N PRO A 458 -16.36 -18.39 -2.70
CA PRO A 458 -15.02 -17.88 -2.42
C PRO A 458 -14.95 -16.37 -2.18
N LEU A 459 -15.92 -15.59 -2.72
CA LEU A 459 -15.99 -14.15 -2.51
C LEU A 459 -16.17 -13.76 -1.04
N LYS A 460 -16.89 -14.57 -0.26
CA LYS A 460 -17.09 -14.31 1.18
C LYS A 460 -15.80 -14.42 1.99
N PHE A 461 -14.78 -15.08 1.46
CA PHE A 461 -13.48 -15.23 2.09
C PHE A 461 -12.46 -14.18 1.58
N LEU A 462 -12.87 -13.33 0.63
CA LEU A 462 -12.10 -12.23 0.12
C LEU A 462 -12.23 -10.98 1.01
N PHE A 463 -13.42 -10.75 1.56
CA PHE A 463 -13.81 -9.62 2.40
C PHE A 463 -13.87 -10.00 3.89
#